data_2bc3a3630c936d901b05b27171dc9d70
#
_entry.id   2bc3a3630c936d901b05b27171dc9d70
#
_cell.length_a   1.000
_cell.length_b   1.000
_cell.length_c   1.000
_cell.angle_alpha   90.00
_cell.angle_beta   90.00
_cell.angle_gamma   90.00
#
_symmetry.space_group_name_H-M   'P 1'
#
loop_
_entity.id
_entity.type
_entity.pdbx_description
1 polymer ?
#
loop_
_entity_poly.entity_id
_entity_poly.type
_entity_poly.pdbx_seq_one_letter_code
_entity_poly.pdbx_strand_id
1 'polypeptide(L)'
;MFFEIKGKNVSKMAIKYKIKLRDLKLEYLKEYIAPIFNFLKPKKKITNISELKNFIQRKSAWVSQETLYGYLKTRMGAKYILMFEDEIFLGSINKAKWNIFAVALQDLTFYCLSYLKNNSNFDATLSAKDIHEEILNGEIKNEMPNDIIESSKKQFNERLEKIDWQKYYLNLPFNESALALYEWSPIAEELKILDKKIVLNSMILKWDNIKKEFINLINF
;
A
#
# COMPACT_ATOMS: atom_id res chain seq x y z
N MET A 1 -64.21 11.19 10.59
CA MET A 1 -63.73 10.03 11.42
C MET A 1 -62.20 10.18 11.49
N PHE A 2 -61.74 10.84 12.53
CA PHE A 2 -60.30 11.12 12.72
C PHE A 2 -59.67 9.97 13.51
N PHE A 3 -58.64 9.34 12.95
CA PHE A 3 -57.79 8.40 13.69
C PHE A 3 -56.57 9.14 14.24
N GLU A 4 -56.56 9.35 15.54
CA GLU A 4 -55.41 9.78 16.32
C GLU A 4 -54.42 8.63 16.47
N ILE A 5 -53.24 8.75 15.92
CA ILE A 5 -52.13 7.82 16.17
C ILE A 5 -51.30 8.41 17.33
N LYS A 6 -51.50 7.87 18.54
CA LYS A 6 -50.65 8.16 19.70
C LYS A 6 -49.20 7.76 19.44
N GLY A 7 -48.32 8.73 19.46
CA GLY A 7 -46.88 8.51 19.44
C GLY A 7 -46.37 7.71 20.62
N LYS A 8 -45.80 6.55 20.37
CA LYS A 8 -45.04 5.79 21.39
C LYS A 8 -43.66 6.44 21.57
N ASN A 9 -43.37 6.82 22.81
CA ASN A 9 -42.11 7.28 23.32
C ASN A 9 -41.00 6.30 22.93
N VAL A 10 -40.11 6.70 22.00
CA VAL A 10 -38.84 6.05 21.80
C VAL A 10 -37.91 6.53 22.92
N SER A 11 -37.79 5.71 23.96
CA SER A 11 -36.83 5.95 25.02
C SER A 11 -35.41 5.94 24.42
N LYS A 12 -34.70 7.05 24.54
CA LYS A 12 -33.28 7.16 24.25
C LYS A 12 -32.52 6.15 25.14
N MET A 13 -32.16 5.01 24.61
CA MET A 13 -31.15 4.14 25.20
C MET A 13 -29.78 4.85 25.04
N ALA A 14 -29.50 5.73 25.98
CA ALA A 14 -28.14 6.20 26.17
C ALA A 14 -27.37 5.09 26.90
N ILE A 15 -26.62 4.29 26.13
CA ILE A 15 -25.67 3.32 26.71
C ILE A 15 -24.56 4.16 27.35
N LYS A 16 -24.71 4.46 28.64
CA LYS A 16 -23.63 5.05 29.44
C LYS A 16 -22.64 3.93 29.80
N TYR A 17 -21.69 3.63 28.93
CA TYR A 17 -20.52 2.90 29.34
C TYR A 17 -19.66 3.80 30.24
N LYS A 18 -19.82 3.66 31.55
CA LYS A 18 -18.82 4.14 32.51
C LYS A 18 -17.65 3.17 32.47
N ILE A 19 -16.64 3.49 31.67
CA ILE A 19 -15.33 2.80 31.71
C ILE A 19 -14.76 3.08 33.11
N LYS A 20 -14.76 2.07 33.98
CA LYS A 20 -14.06 2.15 35.25
C LYS A 20 -12.57 2.02 34.96
N LEU A 21 -11.78 3.00 35.29
CA LEU A 21 -10.31 3.01 35.15
C LEU A 21 -9.62 1.75 35.76
N ARG A 22 -10.31 1.01 36.64
CA ARG A 22 -9.86 -0.27 37.21
C ARG A 22 -9.90 -1.46 36.24
N ASP A 23 -10.69 -1.37 35.17
CA ASP A 23 -10.85 -2.47 34.21
C ASP A 23 -9.86 -2.36 33.03
N LEU A 24 -9.09 -1.28 32.97
CA LEU A 24 -7.98 -1.11 32.03
C LEU A 24 -6.77 -1.89 32.54
N LYS A 25 -6.71 -3.20 32.22
CA LYS A 25 -5.47 -3.96 32.38
C LYS A 25 -4.36 -3.25 31.64
N LEU A 26 -3.21 -3.09 32.27
CA LEU A 26 -1.99 -2.44 31.71
C LEU A 26 -1.60 -2.99 30.32
N GLU A 27 -2.00 -4.23 30.00
CA GLU A 27 -1.81 -4.87 28.70
C GLU A 27 -2.59 -4.17 27.59
N TYR A 28 -3.87 -3.82 27.81
CA TYR A 28 -4.67 -3.09 26.82
C TYR A 28 -4.14 -1.66 26.60
N LEU A 29 -3.66 -1.01 27.65
CA LEU A 29 -3.02 0.30 27.54
C LEU A 29 -1.76 0.24 26.66
N LYS A 30 -0.95 -0.82 26.75
CA LYS A 30 0.23 -1.00 25.90
C LYS A 30 -0.15 -1.18 24.43
N GLU A 31 -1.20 -1.92 24.11
CA GLU A 31 -1.65 -2.11 22.72
C GLU A 31 -2.17 -0.81 22.09
N TYR A 32 -2.87 0.03 22.85
CA TYR A 32 -3.38 1.33 22.35
C TYR A 32 -2.32 2.45 22.34
N ILE A 33 -1.38 2.42 23.29
CA ILE A 33 -0.37 3.48 23.44
C ILE A 33 0.90 3.18 22.63
N ALA A 34 1.25 1.89 22.42
CA ALA A 34 2.42 1.51 21.63
C ALA A 34 2.44 2.09 20.19
N PRO A 35 1.31 2.16 19.45
CA PRO A 35 1.27 2.81 18.16
C PRO A 35 1.58 4.32 18.24
N ILE A 36 1.11 5.00 19.30
CA ILE A 36 1.33 6.45 19.50
C ILE A 36 2.81 6.72 19.81
N PHE A 37 3.45 5.91 20.65
CA PHE A 37 4.89 6.02 20.93
C PHE A 37 5.74 5.69 19.71
N ASN A 38 5.32 4.75 18.87
CA ASN A 38 6.01 4.46 17.61
C ASN A 38 5.92 5.61 16.61
N PHE A 39 4.86 6.40 16.67
CA PHE A 39 4.70 7.60 15.84
C PHE A 39 5.64 8.73 16.27
N LEU A 40 5.99 8.81 17.56
CA LEU A 40 6.90 9.81 18.12
C LEU A 40 8.39 9.44 18.02
N LYS A 41 8.70 8.19 17.66
CA LYS A 41 10.12 7.79 17.46
C LYS A 41 10.66 8.48 16.21
N PRO A 42 11.84 9.10 16.25
CA PRO A 42 12.49 9.62 15.07
C PRO A 42 12.63 8.50 14.04
N LYS A 43 12.16 8.77 12.81
CA LYS A 43 12.28 7.78 11.72
C LYS A 43 13.76 7.55 11.44
N LYS A 44 14.16 6.28 11.39
CA LYS A 44 15.53 5.90 11.13
C LYS A 44 15.95 6.39 9.74
N LYS A 45 17.12 7.04 9.66
CA LYS A 45 17.70 7.45 8.37
C LYS A 45 18.05 6.23 7.52
N ILE A 46 18.07 6.41 6.21
CA ILE A 46 18.46 5.40 5.23
C ILE A 46 19.93 5.72 4.85
N THR A 47 20.86 4.92 5.36
CA THR A 47 22.30 5.17 5.23
C THR A 47 23.04 4.03 4.51
N ASN A 48 22.36 2.95 4.20
CA ASN A 48 22.93 1.78 3.54
C ASN A 48 21.87 1.02 2.70
N ILE A 49 22.36 0.10 1.86
CA ILE A 49 21.52 -0.70 0.94
C ILE A 49 20.49 -1.55 1.69
N SER A 50 20.81 -2.10 2.86
CA SER A 50 19.86 -2.92 3.62
C SER A 50 18.67 -2.09 4.13
N GLU A 51 18.92 -0.88 4.60
CA GLU A 51 17.87 0.06 5.01
C GLU A 51 17.05 0.55 3.82
N LEU A 52 17.71 0.75 2.68
CA LEU A 52 17.03 1.09 1.41
C LEU A 52 16.09 -0.04 0.96
N LYS A 53 16.55 -1.30 0.95
CA LYS A 53 15.71 -2.47 0.65
C LYS A 53 14.51 -2.57 1.57
N ASN A 54 14.71 -2.43 2.87
CA ASN A 54 13.63 -2.44 3.85
C ASN A 54 12.61 -1.32 3.62
N PHE A 55 13.09 -0.13 3.26
CA PHE A 55 12.21 0.99 2.91
C PHE A 55 11.37 0.67 1.67
N ILE A 56 12.03 0.23 0.59
CA ILE A 56 11.37 -0.10 -0.68
C ILE A 56 10.31 -1.19 -0.46
N GLN A 57 10.67 -2.32 0.17
CA GLN A 57 9.75 -3.42 0.44
C GLN A 57 8.52 -2.96 1.24
N ARG A 58 8.74 -2.33 2.39
CA ARG A 58 7.66 -1.92 3.30
C ARG A 58 6.74 -0.88 2.67
N LYS A 59 7.29 0.08 1.92
CA LYS A 59 6.48 1.15 1.32
C LYS A 59 5.70 0.65 0.11
N SER A 60 6.27 -0.23 -0.70
CA SER A 60 5.55 -0.87 -1.80
C SER A 60 4.39 -1.72 -1.28
N ALA A 61 4.62 -2.53 -0.26
CA ALA A 61 3.57 -3.32 0.38
C ALA A 61 2.46 -2.44 0.99
N TRP A 62 2.85 -1.39 1.71
CA TRP A 62 1.89 -0.48 2.33
C TRP A 62 1.03 0.24 1.31
N VAL A 63 1.65 0.85 0.28
CA VAL A 63 0.89 1.58 -0.76
C VAL A 63 -0.07 0.66 -1.49
N SER A 64 0.39 -0.54 -1.90
CA SER A 64 -0.43 -1.51 -2.61
C SER A 64 -1.66 -1.94 -1.80
N GLN A 65 -1.47 -2.26 -0.52
CA GLN A 65 -2.57 -2.68 0.35
C GLN A 65 -3.51 -1.52 0.66
N GLU A 66 -2.99 -0.37 1.05
CA GLU A 66 -3.79 0.80 1.42
C GLU A 66 -4.68 1.27 0.25
N THR A 67 -4.15 1.28 -0.98
CA THR A 67 -4.92 1.70 -2.16
C THR A 67 -5.93 0.65 -2.60
N LEU A 68 -5.54 -0.63 -2.63
CA LEU A 68 -6.44 -1.72 -2.99
C LEU A 68 -7.61 -1.82 -2.02
N TYR A 69 -7.32 -1.95 -0.72
CA TYR A 69 -8.39 -2.08 0.29
C TYR A 69 -9.22 -0.81 0.43
N GLY A 70 -8.63 0.37 0.27
CA GLY A 70 -9.33 1.65 0.23
C GLY A 70 -10.33 1.72 -0.93
N TYR A 71 -9.94 1.27 -2.12
CA TYR A 71 -10.82 1.22 -3.29
C TYR A 71 -11.96 0.21 -3.09
N LEU A 72 -11.64 -1.01 -2.65
CA LEU A 72 -12.64 -2.04 -2.34
C LEU A 72 -13.67 -1.52 -1.32
N LYS A 73 -13.20 -0.96 -0.20
CA LYS A 73 -14.06 -0.41 0.84
C LYS A 73 -14.97 0.69 0.32
N THR A 74 -14.45 1.57 -0.53
CA THR A 74 -15.24 2.68 -1.11
C THR A 74 -16.36 2.15 -2.00
N ARG A 75 -16.09 1.11 -2.80
CA ARG A 75 -17.08 0.53 -3.73
C ARG A 75 -18.10 -0.37 -3.06
N MET A 76 -17.73 -1.03 -1.99
CA MET A 76 -18.55 -2.05 -1.33
C MET A 76 -19.31 -1.53 -0.12
N GLY A 77 -18.88 -0.39 0.42
CA GLY A 77 -19.51 0.21 1.59
C GLY A 77 -19.58 -0.77 2.77
N ALA A 78 -20.75 -0.87 3.39
CA ALA A 78 -20.97 -1.75 4.55
C ALA A 78 -20.80 -3.26 4.25
N LYS A 79 -20.93 -3.67 2.97
CA LYS A 79 -20.76 -5.07 2.54
C LYS A 79 -19.29 -5.51 2.48
N TYR A 80 -18.34 -4.58 2.59
CA TYR A 80 -16.92 -4.88 2.53
C TYR A 80 -16.48 -5.98 3.50
N ILE A 81 -17.03 -6.01 4.71
CA ILE A 81 -16.69 -7.02 5.73
C ILE A 81 -17.14 -8.42 5.30
N LEU A 82 -18.32 -8.55 4.68
CA LEU A 82 -18.90 -9.83 4.27
C LEU A 82 -18.08 -10.51 3.15
N MET A 83 -17.26 -9.77 2.43
CA MET A 83 -16.47 -10.33 1.34
C MET A 83 -15.26 -11.14 1.80
N PHE A 84 -14.84 -10.98 3.05
CA PHE A 84 -13.81 -11.84 3.64
C PHE A 84 -14.35 -13.23 4.01
N GLU A 85 -15.66 -13.45 3.88
CA GLU A 85 -16.29 -14.77 4.04
C GLU A 85 -16.40 -15.53 2.70
N ASP A 86 -16.16 -14.87 1.58
CA ASP A 86 -16.19 -15.46 0.22
C ASP A 86 -14.77 -15.86 -0.22
N GLU A 87 -14.49 -17.16 -0.23
CA GLU A 87 -13.17 -17.72 -0.60
C GLU A 87 -12.74 -17.34 -2.03
N ILE A 88 -13.68 -17.29 -2.99
CA ILE A 88 -13.40 -16.94 -4.39
C ILE A 88 -12.95 -15.48 -4.47
N PHE A 89 -13.66 -14.63 -3.74
CA PHE A 89 -13.32 -13.22 -3.68
C PHE A 89 -11.99 -12.97 -2.97
N LEU A 90 -11.73 -13.68 -1.85
CA LEU A 90 -10.43 -13.64 -1.17
C LEU A 90 -9.28 -14.05 -2.10
N GLY A 91 -9.48 -15.10 -2.90
CA GLY A 91 -8.51 -15.51 -3.94
C GLY A 91 -8.23 -14.38 -4.94
N SER A 92 -9.27 -13.67 -5.37
CA SER A 92 -9.16 -12.53 -6.29
C SER A 92 -8.43 -11.34 -5.65
N ILE A 93 -8.72 -11.03 -4.39
CA ILE A 93 -8.00 -9.99 -3.62
C ILE A 93 -6.53 -10.34 -3.48
N ASN A 94 -6.20 -11.61 -3.13
CA ASN A 94 -4.82 -12.04 -2.97
C ASN A 94 -4.05 -11.93 -4.27
N LYS A 95 -4.64 -12.35 -5.39
CA LYS A 95 -4.05 -12.18 -6.72
C LYS A 95 -3.81 -10.72 -7.05
N ALA A 96 -4.79 -9.86 -6.82
CA ALA A 96 -4.67 -8.42 -7.03
C ALA A 96 -3.56 -7.81 -6.16
N LYS A 97 -3.55 -8.12 -4.86
CA LYS A 97 -2.54 -7.66 -3.90
C LYS A 97 -1.12 -7.90 -4.39
N TRP A 98 -0.83 -9.13 -4.83
CA TRP A 98 0.52 -9.51 -5.25
C TRP A 98 0.93 -8.89 -6.59
N ASN A 99 0.01 -8.79 -7.56
CA ASN A 99 0.32 -8.14 -8.84
C ASN A 99 0.55 -6.63 -8.67
N ILE A 100 -0.28 -5.95 -7.87
CA ILE A 100 -0.10 -4.53 -7.57
C ILE A 100 1.21 -4.30 -6.82
N PHE A 101 1.52 -5.15 -5.81
CA PHE A 101 2.77 -5.09 -5.07
C PHE A 101 3.99 -5.25 -5.98
N ALA A 102 3.97 -6.22 -6.88
CA ALA A 102 5.08 -6.49 -7.80
C ALA A 102 5.42 -5.26 -8.66
N VAL A 103 4.42 -4.59 -9.21
CA VAL A 103 4.62 -3.37 -10.02
C VAL A 103 5.00 -2.17 -9.14
N ALA A 104 4.38 -2.02 -7.97
CA ALA A 104 4.72 -0.97 -7.01
C ALA A 104 6.18 -1.08 -6.52
N LEU A 105 6.66 -2.32 -6.34
CA LEU A 105 8.05 -2.61 -6.00
C LEU A 105 9.03 -2.15 -7.09
N GLN A 106 8.70 -2.43 -8.36
CA GLN A 106 9.50 -1.97 -9.50
C GLN A 106 9.57 -0.44 -9.54
N ASP A 107 8.42 0.23 -9.51
CA ASP A 107 8.34 1.69 -9.58
C ASP A 107 9.13 2.36 -8.46
N LEU A 108 8.99 1.88 -7.22
CA LEU A 108 9.71 2.47 -6.09
C LEU A 108 11.21 2.17 -6.14
N THR A 109 11.60 0.98 -6.60
CA THR A 109 13.01 0.63 -6.81
C THR A 109 13.65 1.58 -7.82
N PHE A 110 13.02 1.75 -8.98
CA PHE A 110 13.51 2.68 -9.99
C PHE A 110 13.55 4.13 -9.52
N TYR A 111 12.51 4.57 -8.80
CA TYR A 111 12.47 5.93 -8.25
C TYR A 111 13.61 6.19 -7.28
N CYS A 112 13.79 5.33 -6.28
CA CYS A 112 14.80 5.50 -5.26
C CYS A 112 16.22 5.50 -5.87
N LEU A 113 16.49 4.56 -6.77
CA LEU A 113 17.80 4.45 -7.40
C LEU A 113 18.09 5.57 -8.41
N SER A 114 17.08 6.00 -9.19
CA SER A 114 17.19 7.16 -10.06
C SER A 114 17.48 8.43 -9.25
N TYR A 115 16.81 8.62 -8.13
CA TYR A 115 17.06 9.75 -7.22
C TYR A 115 18.49 9.71 -6.67
N LEU A 116 18.95 8.56 -6.17
CA LEU A 116 20.29 8.37 -5.62
C LEU A 116 21.38 8.63 -6.67
N LYS A 117 21.20 8.11 -7.88
CA LYS A 117 22.16 8.34 -8.97
C LYS A 117 22.36 9.82 -9.31
N ASN A 118 21.31 10.61 -9.17
CA ASN A 118 21.35 12.04 -9.50
C ASN A 118 21.74 12.95 -8.32
N ASN A 119 21.68 12.45 -7.09
CA ASN A 119 21.93 13.25 -5.88
C ASN A 119 23.06 12.70 -4.99
N SER A 120 23.69 11.58 -5.40
CA SER A 120 24.85 10.99 -4.73
C SER A 120 25.74 10.27 -5.75
N ASN A 121 26.89 9.77 -5.33
CA ASN A 121 27.79 8.96 -6.18
C ASN A 121 27.38 7.47 -6.24
N PHE A 122 26.11 7.15 -6.01
CA PHE A 122 25.61 5.78 -5.98
C PHE A 122 25.43 5.20 -7.38
N ASP A 123 26.01 4.02 -7.64
CA ASP A 123 25.78 3.31 -8.90
C ASP A 123 24.46 2.51 -8.84
N ALA A 124 23.43 3.15 -9.36
CA ALA A 124 22.07 2.59 -9.37
C ALA A 124 21.95 1.32 -10.25
N THR A 125 22.74 1.23 -11.31
CA THR A 125 22.59 0.19 -12.34
C THR A 125 22.98 -1.18 -11.81
N LEU A 126 24.07 -1.25 -11.05
CA LEU A 126 24.58 -2.50 -10.47
C LEU A 126 23.69 -3.06 -9.36
N SER A 127 22.93 -2.20 -8.67
CA SER A 127 22.15 -2.61 -7.50
C SER A 127 20.67 -2.85 -7.78
N ALA A 128 20.14 -2.39 -8.92
CA ALA A 128 18.70 -2.40 -9.18
C ALA A 128 18.12 -3.82 -9.23
N LYS A 129 18.76 -4.70 -10.00
CA LYS A 129 18.30 -6.09 -10.16
C LYS A 129 18.41 -6.86 -8.84
N ASP A 130 19.54 -6.74 -8.15
CA ASP A 130 19.79 -7.47 -6.91
C ASP A 130 18.79 -7.06 -5.82
N ILE A 131 18.52 -5.75 -5.68
CA ILE A 131 17.55 -5.23 -4.72
C ILE A 131 16.15 -5.80 -5.02
N HIS A 132 15.72 -5.74 -6.26
CA HIS A 132 14.39 -6.20 -6.67
C HIS A 132 14.23 -7.72 -6.48
N GLU A 133 15.18 -8.52 -6.95
CA GLU A 133 15.14 -9.98 -6.83
C GLU A 133 15.22 -10.46 -5.38
N GLU A 134 16.07 -9.85 -4.55
CA GLU A 134 16.18 -10.20 -3.14
C GLU A 134 14.88 -9.93 -2.38
N ILE A 135 14.22 -8.80 -2.66
CA ILE A 135 12.93 -8.48 -2.03
C ILE A 135 11.87 -9.49 -2.49
N LEU A 136 11.75 -9.78 -3.80
CA LEU A 136 10.77 -10.73 -4.30
C LEU A 136 10.97 -12.14 -3.74
N ASN A 137 12.21 -12.63 -3.71
CA ASN A 137 12.53 -13.94 -3.14
C ASN A 137 12.20 -13.98 -1.62
N GLY A 138 12.34 -12.85 -0.94
CA GLY A 138 11.95 -12.71 0.46
C GLY A 138 10.43 -12.84 0.68
N GLU A 139 9.59 -12.55 -0.34
CA GLU A 139 8.14 -12.65 -0.24
C GLU A 139 7.59 -14.08 -0.43
N ILE A 140 8.42 -15.06 -0.83
CA ILE A 140 8.03 -16.47 -0.88
C ILE A 140 7.52 -16.94 0.49
N LYS A 141 8.17 -16.54 1.57
CA LYS A 141 7.75 -16.87 2.94
C LYS A 141 6.41 -16.22 3.35
N ASN A 142 5.98 -15.21 2.62
CA ASN A 142 4.71 -14.51 2.79
C ASN A 142 3.65 -15.02 1.79
N GLU A 143 3.89 -16.18 1.17
CA GLU A 143 2.99 -16.87 0.25
C GLU A 143 2.76 -16.12 -1.08
N MET A 144 3.74 -15.32 -1.54
CA MET A 144 3.68 -14.75 -2.89
C MET A 144 3.79 -15.88 -3.93
N PRO A 145 2.84 -15.98 -4.89
CA PRO A 145 2.88 -17.03 -5.92
C PRO A 145 4.13 -16.96 -6.81
N ASN A 146 4.73 -18.11 -7.09
CA ASN A 146 5.97 -18.19 -7.88
C ASN A 146 5.80 -17.67 -9.32
N ASP A 147 4.65 -17.87 -9.93
CA ASP A 147 4.34 -17.34 -11.27
C ASP A 147 4.35 -15.80 -11.30
N ILE A 148 3.88 -15.16 -10.26
CA ILE A 148 3.94 -13.70 -10.13
C ILE A 148 5.38 -13.23 -9.90
N ILE A 149 6.17 -13.96 -9.09
CA ILE A 149 7.58 -13.65 -8.85
C ILE A 149 8.36 -13.71 -10.18
N GLU A 150 8.25 -14.80 -10.94
CA GLU A 150 8.96 -14.96 -12.20
C GLU A 150 8.49 -13.95 -13.28
N SER A 151 7.19 -13.72 -13.36
CA SER A 151 6.64 -12.68 -14.24
C SER A 151 7.17 -11.28 -13.88
N SER A 152 7.24 -10.95 -12.57
CA SER A 152 7.77 -9.68 -12.10
C SER A 152 9.26 -9.51 -12.42
N LYS A 153 10.07 -10.54 -12.24
CA LYS A 153 11.50 -10.51 -12.60
C LYS A 153 11.69 -10.23 -14.09
N LYS A 154 10.93 -10.93 -14.94
CA LYS A 154 10.97 -10.73 -16.39
C LYS A 154 10.60 -9.29 -16.75
N GLN A 155 9.46 -8.80 -16.25
CA GLN A 155 8.98 -7.44 -16.50
C GLN A 155 9.97 -6.38 -15.98
N PHE A 156 10.57 -6.61 -14.82
CA PHE A 156 11.57 -5.71 -14.27
C PHE A 156 12.81 -5.59 -15.19
N ASN A 157 13.31 -6.71 -15.70
CA ASN A 157 14.46 -6.71 -16.60
C ASN A 157 14.13 -5.97 -17.91
N GLU A 158 12.95 -6.20 -18.50
CA GLU A 158 12.49 -5.48 -19.71
C GLU A 158 12.39 -3.96 -19.50
N ARG A 159 11.98 -3.55 -18.29
CA ARG A 159 11.92 -2.12 -17.92
C ARG A 159 13.30 -1.55 -17.63
N LEU A 160 14.18 -2.34 -17.00
CA LEU A 160 15.54 -1.95 -16.65
C LEU A 160 16.37 -1.58 -17.88
N GLU A 161 16.16 -2.28 -19.00
CA GLU A 161 16.83 -1.99 -20.29
C GLU A 161 16.41 -0.65 -20.90
N LYS A 162 15.24 -0.15 -20.55
CA LYS A 162 14.61 1.05 -21.16
C LYS A 162 14.63 2.28 -20.25
N ILE A 163 15.08 2.12 -19.02
CA ILE A 163 14.98 3.17 -18.02
C ILE A 163 15.98 4.30 -18.26
N ASP A 164 15.50 5.53 -18.30
CA ASP A 164 16.34 6.73 -18.23
C ASP A 164 16.60 7.09 -16.76
N TRP A 165 17.73 6.66 -16.23
CA TRP A 165 18.11 6.89 -14.83
C TRP A 165 18.23 8.37 -14.45
N GLN A 166 18.46 9.26 -15.41
CA GLN A 166 18.56 10.68 -15.12
C GLN A 166 17.20 11.35 -14.95
N LYS A 167 16.18 10.82 -15.63
CA LYS A 167 14.85 11.46 -15.71
C LYS A 167 13.75 10.69 -14.98
N TYR A 168 13.93 9.40 -14.68
CA TYR A 168 12.85 8.56 -14.16
C TYR A 168 12.19 9.14 -12.89
N TYR A 169 12.99 9.62 -11.93
CA TYR A 169 12.44 10.15 -10.68
C TYR A 169 11.65 11.46 -10.85
N LEU A 170 11.75 12.13 -12.02
CA LEU A 170 11.04 13.35 -12.38
C LEU A 170 9.77 13.08 -13.22
N ASN A 171 9.76 12.03 -14.04
CA ASN A 171 8.78 11.79 -15.09
C ASN A 171 7.73 10.73 -14.69
N LEU A 172 6.73 11.12 -13.87
CA LEU A 172 5.62 10.24 -13.48
C LEU A 172 6.03 8.82 -13.08
N PRO A 173 6.96 8.66 -12.13
CA PRO A 173 7.64 7.39 -11.84
C PRO A 173 6.73 6.26 -11.31
N PHE A 174 5.45 6.56 -11.02
CA PHE A 174 4.50 5.62 -10.43
C PHE A 174 3.27 5.39 -11.30
N ASN A 175 3.36 5.64 -12.59
CA ASN A 175 2.25 5.44 -13.51
C ASN A 175 1.89 3.96 -13.66
N GLU A 176 2.89 3.08 -13.72
CA GLU A 176 2.66 1.64 -13.90
C GLU A 176 1.96 1.02 -12.68
N SER A 177 2.36 1.39 -11.47
CA SER A 177 1.67 0.92 -10.26
C SER A 177 0.25 1.45 -10.14
N ALA A 178 -0.03 2.66 -10.63
CA ALA A 178 -1.39 3.20 -10.69
C ALA A 178 -2.25 2.41 -11.70
N LEU A 179 -1.70 2.07 -12.87
CA LEU A 179 -2.36 1.21 -13.85
C LEU A 179 -2.59 -0.19 -13.29
N ALA A 180 -1.61 -0.78 -12.60
CA ALA A 180 -1.76 -2.09 -11.97
C ALA A 180 -2.88 -2.11 -10.93
N LEU A 181 -3.05 -1.05 -10.13
CA LEU A 181 -4.19 -0.93 -9.22
C LEU A 181 -5.52 -0.96 -9.97
N TYR A 182 -5.61 -0.22 -11.07
CA TYR A 182 -6.82 -0.18 -11.89
C TYR A 182 -7.12 -1.55 -12.53
N GLU A 183 -6.12 -2.19 -13.11
CA GLU A 183 -6.28 -3.45 -13.85
C GLU A 183 -6.61 -4.63 -12.93
N TRP A 184 -5.87 -4.77 -11.84
CA TRP A 184 -5.96 -5.95 -10.97
C TRP A 184 -7.05 -5.86 -9.90
N SER A 185 -7.61 -4.68 -9.61
CA SER A 185 -8.68 -4.58 -8.60
C SER A 185 -9.87 -5.46 -8.98
N PRO A 186 -10.36 -6.34 -8.09
CA PRO A 186 -11.48 -7.26 -8.36
C PRO A 186 -12.83 -6.53 -8.26
N ILE A 187 -13.04 -5.57 -9.14
CA ILE A 187 -14.25 -4.74 -9.28
C ILE A 187 -14.80 -4.97 -10.68
N ALA A 188 -16.13 -4.96 -10.83
CA ALA A 188 -16.78 -5.07 -12.12
C ALA A 188 -16.26 -4.02 -13.11
N GLU A 189 -16.05 -4.43 -14.38
CA GLU A 189 -15.37 -3.60 -15.38
C GLU A 189 -16.09 -2.27 -15.63
N GLU A 190 -17.41 -2.29 -15.64
CA GLU A 190 -18.23 -1.08 -15.84
C GLU A 190 -17.97 -0.03 -14.74
N LEU A 191 -17.77 -0.48 -13.52
CA LEU A 191 -17.44 0.40 -12.38
C LEU A 191 -16.00 0.89 -12.45
N LYS A 192 -15.05 0.02 -12.84
CA LYS A 192 -13.65 0.40 -13.02
C LYS A 192 -13.51 1.51 -14.06
N ILE A 193 -14.21 1.42 -15.19
CA ILE A 193 -14.20 2.45 -16.24
C ILE A 193 -14.60 3.82 -15.69
N LEU A 194 -15.68 3.86 -14.90
CA LEU A 194 -16.16 5.09 -14.26
C LEU A 194 -15.14 5.66 -13.25
N ASP A 195 -14.40 4.78 -12.58
CA ASP A 195 -13.49 5.15 -11.52
C ASP A 195 -12.07 5.42 -11.98
N LYS A 196 -11.72 5.13 -13.22
CA LYS A 196 -10.33 5.12 -13.70
C LYS A 196 -9.52 6.31 -13.19
N LYS A 197 -10.00 7.52 -13.39
CA LYS A 197 -9.30 8.74 -12.97
C LYS A 197 -9.10 8.82 -11.46
N ILE A 198 -10.10 8.42 -10.68
CA ILE A 198 -10.05 8.45 -9.21
C ILE A 198 -9.06 7.42 -8.70
N VAL A 199 -9.08 6.20 -9.26
CA VAL A 199 -8.20 5.09 -8.88
C VAL A 199 -6.74 5.44 -9.17
N LEU A 200 -6.44 5.90 -10.39
CA LEU A 200 -5.09 6.32 -10.77
C LEU A 200 -4.57 7.44 -9.85
N ASN A 201 -5.37 8.48 -9.64
CA ASN A 201 -4.98 9.59 -8.77
C ASN A 201 -4.79 9.18 -7.31
N SER A 202 -5.59 8.24 -6.80
CA SER A 202 -5.45 7.76 -5.42
C SER A 202 -4.09 7.12 -5.16
N MET A 203 -3.59 6.34 -6.11
CA MET A 203 -2.26 5.72 -6.06
C MET A 203 -1.15 6.77 -6.11
N ILE A 204 -1.24 7.71 -7.05
CA ILE A 204 -0.26 8.81 -7.21
C ILE A 204 -0.16 9.65 -5.93
N LEU A 205 -1.28 10.02 -5.32
CA LEU A 205 -1.30 10.78 -4.07
C LEU A 205 -0.62 10.05 -2.89
N LYS A 206 -0.76 8.72 -2.82
CA LYS A 206 -0.02 7.92 -1.81
C LYS A 206 1.48 7.96 -2.05
N TRP A 207 1.91 7.84 -3.31
CA TRP A 207 3.31 7.93 -3.68
C TRP A 207 3.93 9.29 -3.40
N ASP A 208 3.20 10.39 -3.53
CA ASP A 208 3.72 11.73 -3.20
C ASP A 208 4.16 11.84 -1.74
N ASN A 209 3.44 11.19 -0.83
CA ASN A 209 3.84 11.12 0.57
C ASN A 209 5.10 10.27 0.77
N ILE A 210 5.23 9.15 0.04
CA ILE A 210 6.40 8.27 0.11
C ILE A 210 7.64 8.96 -0.48
N LYS A 211 7.50 9.69 -1.59
CA LYS A 211 8.59 10.51 -2.16
C LYS A 211 9.14 11.50 -1.14
N LYS A 212 8.26 12.27 -0.50
CA LYS A 212 8.64 13.23 0.54
C LYS A 212 9.33 12.54 1.72
N GLU A 213 8.79 11.40 2.15
CA GLU A 213 9.38 10.62 3.24
C GLU A 213 10.78 10.11 2.86
N PHE A 214 10.95 9.56 1.65
CA PHE A 214 12.24 9.08 1.16
C PHE A 214 13.30 10.18 1.14
N ILE A 215 12.99 11.32 0.53
CA ILE A 215 13.89 12.47 0.45
C ILE A 215 14.33 12.95 1.84
N ASN A 216 13.42 12.94 2.82
CA ASN A 216 13.73 13.35 4.19
C ASN A 216 14.57 12.34 4.97
N LEU A 217 14.52 11.05 4.58
CA LEU A 217 15.21 9.97 5.30
C LEU A 217 16.55 9.60 4.69
N ILE A 218 16.71 9.82 3.38
CA ILE A 218 17.93 9.42 2.67
C ILE A 218 19.15 10.21 3.16
N ASN A 219 20.26 9.50 3.40
CA ASN A 219 21.53 10.05 3.87
C ASN A 219 22.66 9.11 3.42
N PHE A 220 22.84 8.97 2.08
CA PHE A 220 23.89 8.20 1.43
C PHE A 220 25.12 9.06 1.17
#